data_f97968af04991b1adc2282725b48a9de
#
_entry.id   f97968af04991b1adc2282725b48a9de
#
_cell.length_a   1.000
_cell.length_b   1.000
_cell.length_c   1.000
_cell.angle_alpha   90.00
_cell.angle_beta   90.00
_cell.angle_gamma   90.00
#
_symmetry.space_group_name_H-M   'P 1'
#
loop_
_entity.id
_entity.type
_entity.pdbx_description
1 polymer ?
#
loop_
_entity_poly.entity_id
_entity_poly.type
_entity_poly.pdbx_seq_one_letter_code
_entity_poly.pdbx_strand_id
1 'polypeptide(L)'
;MPSSAVQTFSDPDDWTTTFRGSQAELTITARGQFSAKLTWIRLHCLQMQRFFDNLPRILHVAHVHRRATISFLAPQGPPQRWGGTELSPVDIMFHNLDQNHFQQTFGAASSGFMSLPIEDFVSAGATMIGCDLTPPKGPLIFRPSSPALAKLRRLHAAAGRLAEELQR
;
A
#
# COMPACT_ATOMS: atom_id res chain seq x y z
N MET A 1 2.10 16.02 14.67
CA MET A 1 0.67 15.85 14.96
C MET A 1 0.07 14.81 14.03
N PRO A 2 -0.93 14.04 14.44
CA PRO A 2 -1.68 13.21 13.54
C PRO A 2 -2.32 14.04 12.42
N SER A 3 -2.33 13.53 11.20
CA SER A 3 -2.98 14.18 10.07
C SER A 3 -3.56 13.14 9.13
N SER A 4 -4.65 13.49 8.46
CA SER A 4 -5.31 12.63 7.49
C SER A 4 -5.81 13.44 6.30
N ALA A 5 -5.98 12.78 5.17
CA ALA A 5 -6.59 13.33 3.97
C ALA A 5 -7.32 12.23 3.19
N VAL A 6 -8.40 12.62 2.53
CA VAL A 6 -9.11 11.80 1.56
C VAL A 6 -9.14 12.57 0.24
N GLN A 7 -8.67 11.93 -0.83
CA GLN A 7 -8.61 12.53 -2.15
C GLN A 7 -9.27 11.58 -3.16
N THR A 8 -10.01 12.16 -4.09
CA THR A 8 -10.63 11.44 -5.21
C THR A 8 -10.06 11.98 -6.52
N PHE A 9 -9.91 11.10 -7.50
CA PHE A 9 -9.29 11.41 -8.78
C PHE A 9 -10.18 10.89 -9.90
N SER A 10 -10.34 11.68 -10.95
CA SER A 10 -10.99 11.31 -12.22
C SER A 10 -9.98 11.27 -13.38
N ASP A 11 -8.75 11.68 -13.13
CA ASP A 11 -7.65 11.67 -14.09
C ASP A 11 -6.55 10.72 -13.58
N PRO A 12 -6.11 9.75 -14.42
CA PRO A 12 -5.02 8.84 -14.07
C PRO A 12 -3.68 9.55 -13.79
N ASP A 13 -3.39 10.64 -14.51
CA ASP A 13 -2.13 11.37 -14.37
C ASP A 13 -2.10 12.11 -13.02
N ASP A 14 -3.19 12.73 -12.62
CA ASP A 14 -3.32 13.33 -11.28
C ASP A 14 -3.15 12.30 -10.18
N TRP A 15 -3.66 11.09 -10.38
CA TRP A 15 -3.54 10.01 -9.39
C TRP A 15 -2.08 9.55 -9.22
N THR A 16 -1.29 9.50 -10.30
CA THR A 16 0.13 9.11 -10.21
C THR A 16 0.96 10.09 -9.38
N THR A 17 0.58 11.36 -9.32
CA THR A 17 1.28 12.37 -8.52
C THR A 17 1.18 12.12 -7.02
N THR A 18 0.24 11.27 -6.58
CA THR A 18 0.09 10.91 -5.16
C THR A 18 1.19 10.02 -4.62
N PHE A 19 1.93 9.34 -5.50
CA PHE A 19 3.09 8.50 -5.14
C PHE A 19 4.32 9.37 -4.85
N ARG A 20 4.19 10.27 -3.86
CA ARG A 20 5.22 11.25 -3.50
C ARG A 20 6.56 10.58 -3.22
N GLY A 21 7.62 11.05 -3.89
CA GLY A 21 8.98 10.54 -3.78
C GLY A 21 9.18 9.17 -4.43
N SER A 22 8.24 8.74 -5.26
CA SER A 22 8.37 7.61 -6.17
C SER A 22 8.07 8.11 -7.57
N GLN A 23 8.70 7.53 -8.57
CA GLN A 23 8.27 7.69 -9.95
C GLN A 23 7.20 6.64 -10.20
N ALA A 24 6.03 7.05 -10.65
CA ALA A 24 4.93 6.16 -10.96
C ALA A 24 4.46 6.39 -12.39
N GLU A 25 4.33 5.29 -13.14
CA GLU A 25 3.78 5.28 -14.49
C GLU A 25 2.55 4.37 -14.49
N LEU A 26 1.43 4.88 -14.96
CA LEU A 26 0.16 4.18 -14.99
C LEU A 26 -0.31 3.95 -16.43
N THR A 27 -0.63 2.71 -16.75
CA THR A 27 -1.27 2.34 -18.02
C THR A 27 -2.63 1.70 -17.72
N ILE A 28 -3.72 2.38 -18.08
CA ILE A 28 -5.07 1.82 -18.03
C ILE A 28 -5.24 0.83 -19.18
N THR A 29 -5.68 -0.40 -18.88
CA THR A 29 -5.77 -1.49 -19.85
C THR A 29 -7.19 -1.79 -20.34
N ALA A 30 -8.18 -1.01 -19.91
CA ALA A 30 -9.55 -1.12 -20.39
C ALA A 30 -10.18 0.25 -20.62
N ARG A 31 -11.22 0.30 -21.45
CA ARG A 31 -12.03 1.52 -21.64
C ARG A 31 -12.93 1.76 -20.43
N GLY A 32 -13.14 3.00 -20.09
CA GLY A 32 -14.06 3.41 -19.02
C GLY A 32 -13.71 4.78 -18.46
N GLN A 33 -14.58 5.29 -17.62
CA GLN A 33 -14.32 6.52 -16.88
C GLN A 33 -13.46 6.15 -15.66
N PHE A 34 -12.28 6.71 -15.56
CA PHE A 34 -11.38 6.48 -14.43
C PHE A 34 -11.91 7.13 -13.16
N SER A 35 -11.82 6.39 -12.06
CA SER A 35 -12.09 6.91 -10.72
C SER A 35 -11.17 6.21 -9.73
N ALA A 36 -10.50 7.02 -8.93
CA ALA A 36 -9.65 6.50 -7.86
C ALA A 36 -9.84 7.29 -6.57
N LYS A 37 -9.51 6.65 -5.44
CA LYS A 37 -9.58 7.24 -4.10
C LYS A 37 -8.32 6.88 -3.32
N LEU A 38 -7.73 7.89 -2.70
CA LEU A 38 -6.66 7.73 -1.72
C LEU A 38 -7.14 8.24 -0.36
N THR A 39 -7.10 7.38 0.64
CA THR A 39 -7.20 7.78 2.05
C THR A 39 -5.82 7.67 2.67
N TRP A 40 -5.34 8.75 3.23
CA TRP A 40 -4.00 8.86 3.79
C TRP A 40 -4.07 9.28 5.26
N ILE A 41 -3.27 8.63 6.10
CA ILE A 41 -3.22 8.85 7.55
C ILE A 41 -1.77 8.84 8.01
N ARG A 42 -1.40 9.82 8.79
CA ARG A 42 -0.11 9.86 9.50
C ARG A 42 -0.35 9.84 11.01
N LEU A 43 0.23 8.84 11.66
CA LEU A 43 0.25 8.70 13.12
C LEU A 43 1.72 8.73 13.56
N HIS A 44 2.22 9.91 13.91
CA HIS A 44 3.63 10.12 14.23
C HIS A 44 4.54 9.71 13.06
N CYS A 45 5.33 8.66 13.21
CA CYS A 45 6.20 8.13 12.15
C CYS A 45 5.51 7.11 11.22
N LEU A 46 4.42 6.48 11.68
CA LEU A 46 3.64 5.53 10.89
C LEU A 46 2.80 6.25 9.85
N GLN A 47 2.90 5.83 8.61
CA GLN A 47 2.01 6.24 7.52
C GLN A 47 1.15 5.04 7.10
N MET A 48 -0.14 5.31 6.90
CA MET A 48 -1.13 4.34 6.42
C MET A 48 -1.81 4.94 5.20
N GLN A 49 -2.01 4.13 4.17
CA GLN A 49 -2.68 4.54 2.93
C GLN A 49 -3.65 3.45 2.49
N ARG A 50 -4.79 3.87 1.97
CA ARG A 50 -5.76 3.01 1.28
C ARG A 50 -5.92 3.53 -0.12
N PHE A 51 -5.61 2.70 -1.09
CA PHE A 51 -5.81 2.97 -2.50
C PHE A 51 -7.04 2.20 -2.99
N PHE A 52 -7.81 2.86 -3.81
CA PHE A 52 -8.87 2.27 -4.62
C PHE A 52 -8.78 2.85 -6.02
N ASP A 53 -8.92 2.03 -7.04
CA ASP A 53 -9.13 2.41 -8.42
C ASP A 53 -10.09 1.43 -9.11
N ASN A 54 -10.86 1.94 -10.09
CA ASN A 54 -11.98 1.21 -10.66
C ASN A 54 -11.67 0.48 -11.97
N LEU A 55 -10.53 0.76 -12.62
CA LEU A 55 -10.18 0.17 -13.92
C LEU A 55 -8.99 -0.77 -13.85
N PRO A 56 -8.94 -1.81 -14.69
CA PRO A 56 -7.76 -2.63 -14.84
C PRO A 56 -6.57 -1.79 -15.29
N ARG A 57 -5.40 -2.04 -14.70
CA ARG A 57 -4.20 -1.24 -14.96
C ARG A 57 -2.91 -2.00 -14.77
N ILE A 58 -1.86 -1.45 -15.35
CA ILE A 58 -0.48 -1.75 -15.02
C ILE A 58 0.11 -0.50 -14.39
N LEU A 59 0.67 -0.64 -13.20
CA LEU A 59 1.35 0.41 -12.47
C LEU A 59 2.81 0.01 -12.32
N HIS A 60 3.71 0.85 -12.82
CA HIS A 60 5.14 0.76 -12.56
C HIS A 60 5.50 1.78 -11.49
N VAL A 61 6.15 1.33 -10.43
CA VAL A 61 6.59 2.21 -9.33
C VAL A 61 8.07 2.01 -9.09
N ALA A 62 8.82 3.11 -9.15
CA ALA A 62 10.20 3.20 -8.72
C ALA A 62 10.25 3.90 -7.35
N HIS A 63 10.53 3.15 -6.30
CA HIS A 63 10.61 3.69 -4.94
C HIS A 63 11.95 4.39 -4.69
N VAL A 64 11.88 5.59 -4.13
CA VAL A 64 13.05 6.38 -3.72
C VAL A 64 13.13 6.56 -2.20
N HIS A 65 12.25 5.89 -1.44
CA HIS A 65 12.11 6.15 0.00
C HIS A 65 12.82 5.15 0.89
N ARG A 66 13.55 5.66 1.89
CA ARG A 66 14.10 4.90 3.02
C ARG A 66 13.02 4.56 4.05
N ARG A 67 11.97 3.88 3.62
CA ARG A 67 10.87 3.44 4.49
C ARG A 67 10.60 1.96 4.32
N ALA A 68 10.53 1.25 5.43
CA ALA A 68 10.01 -0.11 5.46
C ALA A 68 8.50 -0.07 5.17
N THR A 69 8.08 -0.64 4.05
CA THR A 69 6.70 -0.57 3.58
C THR A 69 6.14 -1.98 3.38
N ILE A 70 4.97 -2.23 3.92
CA ILE A 70 4.16 -3.40 3.61
C ILE A 70 2.90 -2.99 2.89
N SER A 71 2.40 -3.87 2.01
CA SER A 71 1.08 -3.73 1.41
C SER A 71 0.32 -5.05 1.41
N PHE A 72 -1.00 -4.95 1.36
CA PHE A 72 -1.91 -6.09 1.36
C PHE A 72 -3.17 -5.74 0.56
N LEU A 73 -3.78 -6.78 -0.03
CA LEU A 73 -5.00 -6.62 -0.81
C LEU A 73 -6.24 -6.54 0.08
N ALA A 74 -7.28 -5.86 -0.39
CA ALA A 74 -8.60 -6.00 0.20
C ALA A 74 -9.06 -7.47 0.06
N PRO A 75 -9.89 -7.97 0.99
CA PRO A 75 -10.36 -9.36 0.97
C PRO A 75 -11.16 -9.73 -0.28
N GLN A 76 -11.77 -8.73 -0.91
CA GLN A 76 -12.62 -8.87 -2.09
C GLN A 76 -12.02 -8.08 -3.25
N GLY A 77 -11.99 -8.68 -4.41
CA GLY A 77 -11.47 -8.07 -5.62
C GLY A 77 -10.92 -9.10 -6.59
N PRO A 78 -10.67 -8.69 -7.84
CA PRO A 78 -10.04 -9.56 -8.83
C PRO A 78 -8.60 -9.89 -8.42
N PRO A 79 -8.02 -10.97 -8.96
CA PRO A 79 -6.62 -11.27 -8.79
C PRO A 79 -5.73 -10.08 -9.18
N GLN A 80 -4.61 -9.96 -8.52
CA GLN A 80 -3.58 -8.97 -8.83
C GLN A 80 -2.25 -9.66 -9.00
N ARG A 81 -1.36 -9.07 -9.80
CA ARG A 81 0.02 -9.54 -9.94
C ARG A 81 0.99 -8.47 -9.49
N TRP A 82 2.04 -8.91 -8.81
CA TRP A 82 3.14 -8.07 -8.37
C TRP A 82 4.47 -8.68 -8.79
N GLY A 83 5.25 -7.93 -9.60
CA GLY A 83 6.50 -8.46 -10.17
C GLY A 83 6.30 -9.78 -10.95
N GLY A 84 5.14 -9.96 -11.61
CA GLY A 84 4.79 -11.18 -12.33
C GLY A 84 4.19 -12.31 -11.48
N THR A 85 4.23 -12.21 -10.14
CA THR A 85 3.65 -13.20 -9.23
C THR A 85 2.20 -12.85 -8.92
N GLU A 86 1.29 -13.81 -9.04
CA GLU A 86 -0.10 -13.65 -8.65
C GLU A 86 -0.23 -13.60 -7.12
N LEU A 87 -0.95 -12.60 -6.65
CA LEU A 87 -1.16 -12.37 -5.22
C LEU A 87 -2.47 -12.98 -4.76
N SER A 88 -2.40 -13.72 -3.68
CA SER A 88 -3.56 -14.14 -2.91
C SER A 88 -4.01 -13.03 -1.95
N PRO A 89 -5.31 -12.92 -1.63
CA PRO A 89 -5.78 -12.00 -0.61
C PRO A 89 -5.11 -12.16 0.77
N VAL A 90 -4.55 -13.32 1.06
CA VAL A 90 -3.86 -13.57 2.35
C VAL A 90 -2.37 -13.21 2.34
N ASP A 91 -1.84 -12.81 1.20
CA ASP A 91 -0.44 -12.43 1.07
C ASP A 91 -0.21 -10.98 1.55
N ILE A 92 0.94 -10.76 2.17
CA ILE A 92 1.51 -9.44 2.45
C ILE A 92 2.77 -9.28 1.60
N MET A 93 2.89 -8.14 0.96
CA MET A 93 4.08 -7.76 0.22
C MET A 93 4.94 -6.85 1.10
N PHE A 94 6.20 -7.19 1.29
CA PHE A 94 7.19 -6.29 1.84
C PHE A 94 7.94 -5.64 0.68
N HIS A 95 7.80 -4.32 0.56
CA HIS A 95 8.44 -3.56 -0.51
C HIS A 95 9.91 -3.37 -0.20
N ASN A 96 10.75 -3.76 -1.14
CA ASN A 96 12.16 -3.50 -1.04
C ASN A 96 12.48 -2.01 -1.23
N LEU A 97 13.57 -1.60 -0.61
CA LEU A 97 14.17 -0.30 -0.81
C LEU A 97 14.87 -0.28 -2.18
N ASP A 98 14.67 0.79 -2.92
CA ASP A 98 15.39 1.06 -4.17
C ASP A 98 15.10 0.10 -5.33
N GLN A 99 13.97 -0.61 -5.34
CA GLN A 99 13.59 -1.46 -6.47
C GLN A 99 12.30 -1.00 -7.16
N ASN A 100 12.33 -1.11 -8.48
CA ASN A 100 11.17 -0.96 -9.32
C ASN A 100 10.30 -2.22 -9.24
N HIS A 101 9.00 -2.02 -9.20
CA HIS A 101 8.07 -3.14 -9.34
C HIS A 101 6.91 -2.79 -10.26
N PHE A 102 6.36 -3.83 -10.86
CA PHE A 102 5.13 -3.74 -11.64
C PHE A 102 3.99 -4.36 -10.86
N GLN A 103 2.88 -3.65 -10.79
CA GLN A 103 1.62 -4.16 -10.28
C GLN A 103 0.60 -4.18 -11.42
N GLN A 104 -0.07 -5.31 -11.61
CA GLN A 104 -1.14 -5.47 -12.58
C GLN A 104 -2.45 -5.81 -11.85
N THR A 105 -3.50 -5.09 -12.18
CA THR A 105 -4.88 -5.38 -11.73
C THR A 105 -5.74 -5.75 -12.93
N PHE A 106 -6.74 -6.60 -12.71
CA PHE A 106 -7.64 -7.09 -13.77
C PHE A 106 -9.05 -6.54 -13.64
N GLY A 107 -9.26 -5.56 -12.79
CA GLY A 107 -10.52 -4.88 -12.54
C GLY A 107 -10.35 -3.88 -11.41
N ALA A 108 -11.48 -3.46 -10.82
CA ALA A 108 -11.46 -2.58 -9.66
C ALA A 108 -10.64 -3.18 -8.52
N ALA A 109 -9.72 -2.42 -7.98
CA ALA A 109 -8.75 -2.89 -7.01
C ALA A 109 -8.71 -2.00 -5.76
N SER A 110 -8.49 -2.64 -4.62
CA SER A 110 -8.26 -1.92 -3.36
C SER A 110 -7.11 -2.56 -2.61
N SER A 111 -6.22 -1.72 -2.08
CA SER A 111 -5.05 -2.15 -1.32
C SER A 111 -4.77 -1.23 -0.15
N GLY A 112 -4.19 -1.79 0.90
CA GLY A 112 -3.70 -1.07 2.06
C GLY A 112 -2.18 -1.06 2.08
N PHE A 113 -1.62 0.07 2.50
CA PHE A 113 -0.19 0.26 2.70
C PHE A 113 0.09 0.77 4.11
N MET A 114 1.17 0.31 4.70
CA MET A 114 1.69 0.82 5.96
C MET A 114 3.20 0.97 5.84
N SER A 115 3.74 2.09 6.31
CA SER A 115 5.17 2.31 6.25
C SER A 115 5.70 3.04 7.48
N LEU A 116 6.94 2.68 7.87
CA LEU A 116 7.74 3.31 8.91
C LEU A 116 9.08 3.74 8.33
N PRO A 117 9.75 4.78 8.87
CA PRO A 117 11.17 4.97 8.64
C PRO A 117 11.93 3.69 8.97
N ILE A 118 13.01 3.41 8.24
CA ILE A 118 13.77 2.15 8.44
C ILE A 118 14.30 2.07 9.87
N GLU A 119 14.79 3.16 10.39
CA GLU A 119 15.36 3.25 11.73
C GLU A 119 14.32 2.89 12.80
N ASP A 120 13.08 3.38 12.64
CA ASP A 120 11.97 3.06 13.55
C ASP A 120 11.55 1.60 13.41
N PHE A 121 11.56 1.05 12.19
CA PHE A 121 11.24 -0.35 11.94
C PHE A 121 12.25 -1.30 12.60
N VAL A 122 13.55 -1.04 12.42
CA VAL A 122 14.64 -1.80 13.05
C VAL A 122 14.57 -1.69 14.59
N SER A 123 14.40 -0.48 15.11
CA SER A 123 14.28 -0.23 16.55
C SER A 123 13.06 -0.95 17.15
N ALA A 124 11.91 -0.93 16.46
CA ALA A 124 10.71 -1.64 16.90
C ALA A 124 10.95 -3.16 16.95
N GLY A 125 11.64 -3.73 15.96
CA GLY A 125 12.02 -5.14 15.95
C GLY A 125 12.87 -5.53 17.16
N ALA A 126 13.92 -4.78 17.41
CA ALA A 126 14.81 -5.03 18.55
C ALA A 126 14.06 -4.90 19.89
N THR A 127 13.20 -3.89 20.03
CA THR A 127 12.52 -3.60 21.30
C THR A 127 11.33 -4.54 21.57
N MET A 128 10.54 -4.87 20.54
CA MET A 128 9.28 -5.59 20.73
C MET A 128 9.42 -7.12 20.65
N ILE A 129 10.35 -7.61 19.85
CA ILE A 129 10.50 -9.05 19.58
C ILE A 129 11.95 -9.56 19.76
N GLY A 130 12.86 -8.68 20.13
CA GLY A 130 14.27 -9.04 20.35
C GLY A 130 15.00 -9.48 19.07
N CYS A 131 14.50 -9.13 17.89
CA CYS A 131 15.06 -9.51 16.60
C CYS A 131 15.49 -8.28 15.81
N ASP A 132 16.58 -8.43 15.06
CA ASP A 132 16.99 -7.45 14.07
C ASP A 132 16.09 -7.58 12.82
N LEU A 133 15.17 -6.63 12.65
CA LEU A 133 14.31 -6.55 11.49
C LEU A 133 14.99 -5.74 10.39
N THR A 134 15.95 -6.35 9.71
CA THR A 134 16.55 -5.75 8.53
C THR A 134 15.59 -5.90 7.34
N PRO A 135 15.24 -4.83 6.61
CA PRO A 135 14.44 -4.94 5.39
C PRO A 135 15.08 -5.90 4.39
N PRO A 136 14.31 -6.75 3.71
CA PRO A 136 14.85 -7.71 2.76
C PRO A 136 15.55 -7.01 1.58
N LYS A 137 16.59 -7.64 1.02
CA LYS A 137 17.31 -7.13 -0.15
C LYS A 137 16.50 -7.25 -1.46
N GLY A 138 15.41 -8.01 -1.46
CA GLY A 138 14.52 -8.22 -2.59
C GLY A 138 13.06 -8.14 -2.16
N PRO A 139 12.12 -8.08 -3.13
CA PRO A 139 10.71 -8.12 -2.82
C PRO A 139 10.36 -9.42 -2.09
N LEU A 140 9.60 -9.30 -1.02
CA LEU A 140 9.20 -10.45 -0.21
C LEU A 140 7.67 -10.53 -0.17
N ILE A 141 7.14 -11.68 -0.58
CA ILE A 141 5.74 -12.04 -0.37
C ILE A 141 5.69 -13.09 0.74
N PHE A 142 4.90 -12.86 1.77
CA PHE A 142 4.75 -13.80 2.88
C PHE A 142 3.31 -13.89 3.35
N ARG A 143 2.97 -15.00 4.02
CA ARG A 143 1.65 -15.23 4.61
C ARG A 143 1.73 -15.17 6.12
N PRO A 144 1.16 -14.15 6.74
CA PRO A 144 1.04 -14.11 8.18
C PRO A 144 0.00 -15.14 8.65
N SER A 145 -0.05 -15.40 9.95
CA SER A 145 -1.16 -16.15 10.53
C SER A 145 -2.49 -15.42 10.29
N SER A 146 -3.59 -16.18 10.14
CA SER A 146 -4.91 -15.59 9.91
C SER A 146 -5.32 -14.57 10.98
N PRO A 147 -5.08 -14.78 12.29
CA PRO A 147 -5.37 -13.78 13.32
C PRO A 147 -4.55 -12.49 13.15
N ALA A 148 -3.27 -12.59 12.78
CA ALA A 148 -2.41 -11.42 12.56
C ALA A 148 -2.89 -10.58 11.37
N LEU A 149 -3.22 -11.24 10.24
CA LEU A 149 -3.77 -10.56 9.07
C LEU A 149 -5.12 -9.91 9.37
N ALA A 150 -6.00 -10.59 10.09
CA ALA A 150 -7.30 -10.05 10.48
C ALA A 150 -7.15 -8.81 11.38
N LYS A 151 -6.21 -8.85 12.34
CA LYS A 151 -5.89 -7.70 13.20
C LYS A 151 -5.36 -6.52 12.40
N LEU A 152 -4.40 -6.76 11.50
CA LEU A 152 -3.83 -5.74 10.61
C LEU A 152 -4.93 -5.05 9.80
N ARG A 153 -5.78 -5.81 9.12
CA ARG A 153 -6.87 -5.29 8.29
C ARG A 153 -7.89 -4.51 9.10
N ARG A 154 -8.24 -4.99 10.30
CA ARG A 154 -9.17 -4.30 11.20
C ARG A 154 -8.64 -2.93 11.62
N LEU A 155 -7.37 -2.88 12.05
CA LEU A 155 -6.73 -1.62 12.44
C LEU A 155 -6.66 -0.64 11.28
N HIS A 156 -6.23 -1.11 10.11
CA HIS A 156 -6.13 -0.29 8.91
C HIS A 156 -7.50 0.22 8.45
N ALA A 157 -8.54 -0.63 8.48
CA ALA A 157 -9.90 -0.23 8.13
C ALA A 157 -10.48 0.78 9.13
N ALA A 158 -10.24 0.60 10.44
CA ALA A 158 -10.69 1.54 11.46
C ALA A 158 -10.05 2.91 11.29
N ALA A 159 -8.74 2.96 11.06
CA ALA A 159 -8.02 4.20 10.80
C ALA A 159 -8.55 4.91 9.53
N GLY A 160 -8.82 4.15 8.47
CA GLY A 160 -9.40 4.70 7.24
C GLY A 160 -10.79 5.32 7.44
N ARG A 161 -11.68 4.64 8.19
CA ARG A 161 -13.00 5.20 8.52
C ARG A 161 -12.88 6.48 9.34
N LEU A 162 -12.05 6.50 10.36
CA LEU A 162 -11.82 7.69 11.16
C LEU A 162 -11.33 8.86 10.31
N ALA A 163 -10.42 8.64 9.38
CA ALA A 163 -9.95 9.67 8.47
C ALA A 163 -11.06 10.21 7.56
N GLU A 164 -11.96 9.35 7.11
CA GLU A 164 -13.11 9.74 6.28
C GLU A 164 -14.17 10.51 7.08
N GLU A 165 -14.37 10.18 8.35
CA GLU A 165 -15.30 10.89 9.23
C GLU A 165 -14.81 12.29 9.62
N LEU A 166 -13.51 12.47 9.83
CA LEU A 166 -12.90 13.76 10.16
C LEU A 166 -12.90 14.78 9.00
N GLN A 167 -13.24 14.34 7.78
CA GLN A 167 -13.28 15.19 6.58
C GLN A 167 -14.70 15.56 6.14
N ARG A 168 -15.73 15.13 6.85
CA ARG A 168 -17.13 15.48 6.64
C ARG A 168 -17.51 16.73 7.42
#